data_808a5e4e2131e24224fbeaf79b4d0c49
#
_entry.id   808a5e4e2131e24224fbeaf79b4d0c49
#
_cell.length_a   1.000
_cell.length_b   1.000
_cell.length_c   1.000
_cell.angle_alpha   90.00
_cell.angle_beta   90.00
_cell.angle_gamma   90.00
#
_symmetry.space_group_name_H-M   'P 1'
#
loop_
_entity.id
_entity.type
_entity.pdbx_description
1 polymer ?
#
loop_
_entity_poly.entity_id
_entity_poly.type
_entity_poly.pdbx_seq_one_letter_code
_entity_poly.pdbx_strand_id
1 'polypeptide(L)'
;MSNTHQPVHSRWPGLIEAYRDRLPIGDDWEPVTLYEGGTPLIRATHLSAVTGCEVYLKVEGLNPTGSFKDRGMTMAVTDAKARGQKAVLCASTGNTSASAAAYATRAGMECAVLIPQGKIAAGKLAQAVMHGATIIQVDGNFDDCLELARKTTATYAEIGLVNSVNPVRIEGQKTAAFEIVDVLGRAPDLHFLPVGNAGNITAYWKGYTEYHADGIISSRPRMMGVQAAGAAPLVDGAPVKNPETIATAIRIGSPASWDGAVTARDESGGTFRKRTDEQILEAYRMVAGKDAVYVEPASAASVAGLLDAHAGGELEAGQTIVCTVTGNGLKDPDTALLGMPEVEAIPVDPSAVAGALGLQ
;
A
#
# COMPACT_ATOMS: atom_id res chain seq x y z
N MET A 1 32.46 36.67 7.44
CA MET A 1 31.73 35.53 8.05
C MET A 1 31.03 34.83 6.90
N SER A 2 31.52 33.69 6.44
CA SER A 2 30.92 32.92 5.35
C SER A 2 29.66 32.28 5.88
N ASN A 3 28.50 32.75 5.43
CA ASN A 3 27.21 32.17 5.69
C ASN A 3 27.13 30.86 4.86
N THR A 4 27.65 29.76 5.39
CA THR A 4 27.47 28.44 4.77
C THR A 4 26.03 28.05 4.94
N HIS A 5 25.22 28.35 3.94
CA HIS A 5 23.86 27.84 3.83
C HIS A 5 23.93 26.30 3.78
N GLN A 6 23.68 25.64 4.91
CA GLN A 6 23.46 24.21 4.89
C GLN A 6 22.02 23.97 4.37
N PRO A 7 21.84 23.11 3.36
CA PRO A 7 20.50 22.75 2.91
C PRO A 7 19.72 22.15 4.08
N VAL A 8 18.47 22.61 4.26
CA VAL A 8 17.62 22.30 5.42
C VAL A 8 17.31 20.80 5.54
N HIS A 9 17.44 20.04 4.43
CA HIS A 9 17.25 18.58 4.41
C HIS A 9 18.15 17.93 3.35
N SER A 10 18.74 16.78 3.66
CA SER A 10 19.28 15.87 2.65
C SER A 10 18.12 15.34 1.81
N ARG A 11 18.26 15.35 0.49
CA ARG A 11 17.27 14.81 -0.43
C ARG A 11 17.15 13.31 -0.21
N TRP A 12 15.91 12.78 -0.06
CA TRP A 12 15.68 11.34 -0.02
C TRP A 12 16.20 10.68 -1.31
N PRO A 13 17.08 9.67 -1.21
CA PRO A 13 17.74 9.12 -2.40
C PRO A 13 16.94 8.03 -3.12
N GLY A 14 15.77 7.63 -2.58
CA GLY A 14 15.05 6.41 -2.92
C GLY A 14 15.42 5.25 -2.00
N LEU A 15 14.52 4.28 -1.86
CA LEU A 15 14.67 3.23 -0.84
C LEU A 15 15.88 2.31 -1.06
N ILE A 16 16.25 2.05 -2.34
CA ILE A 16 17.39 1.17 -2.63
C ILE A 16 18.69 1.81 -2.11
N GLU A 17 18.93 3.08 -2.41
CA GLU A 17 20.12 3.76 -1.93
C GLU A 17 20.10 4.01 -0.42
N ALA A 18 18.91 4.25 0.16
CA ALA A 18 18.76 4.47 1.59
C ALA A 18 19.07 3.21 2.42
N TYR A 19 18.78 2.03 1.86
CA TYR A 19 18.90 0.74 2.56
C TYR A 19 19.69 -0.30 1.76
N ARG A 20 20.65 0.14 0.93
CA ARG A 20 21.44 -0.72 0.03
C ARG A 20 22.03 -1.94 0.75
N ASP A 21 22.63 -1.71 1.92
CA ASP A 21 23.28 -2.77 2.72
C ASP A 21 22.30 -3.83 3.27
N ARG A 22 20.99 -3.58 3.15
CA ARG A 22 19.90 -4.45 3.64
C ARG A 22 19.09 -5.10 2.53
N LEU A 23 19.44 -4.80 1.29
CA LEU A 23 18.70 -5.27 0.12
C LEU A 23 19.57 -6.25 -0.69
N PRO A 24 18.97 -7.32 -1.25
CA PRO A 24 19.69 -8.31 -2.04
C PRO A 24 19.94 -7.78 -3.47
N ILE A 25 20.79 -6.78 -3.58
CA ILE A 25 21.18 -6.16 -4.85
C ILE A 25 22.69 -6.20 -5.00
N GLY A 26 23.17 -6.33 -6.24
CA GLY A 26 24.61 -6.27 -6.53
C GLY A 26 25.16 -4.84 -6.39
N ASP A 27 26.45 -4.74 -6.04
CA ASP A 27 27.11 -3.45 -5.87
C ASP A 27 27.15 -2.63 -7.17
N ASP A 28 27.17 -3.31 -8.32
CA ASP A 28 27.21 -2.75 -9.67
C ASP A 28 25.82 -2.48 -10.26
N TRP A 29 24.73 -2.81 -9.53
CA TRP A 29 23.38 -2.57 -10.03
C TRP A 29 22.99 -1.10 -9.90
N GLU A 30 22.55 -0.52 -11.01
CA GLU A 30 22.01 0.84 -11.06
C GLU A 30 20.53 0.80 -10.68
N PRO A 31 20.10 1.44 -9.56
CA PRO A 31 18.71 1.46 -9.13
C PRO A 31 17.79 2.14 -10.13
N VAL A 32 16.69 1.50 -10.43
CA VAL A 32 15.59 2.11 -11.17
C VAL A 32 14.67 2.78 -10.16
N THR A 33 14.87 4.07 -9.93
CA THR A 33 14.14 4.82 -8.89
C THR A 33 13.35 6.00 -9.44
N LEU A 34 12.21 6.26 -8.81
CA LEU A 34 11.41 7.48 -8.87
C LEU A 34 11.41 8.19 -7.50
N TYR A 35 12.38 7.87 -6.64
CA TYR A 35 12.52 8.35 -5.26
C TYR A 35 11.40 7.87 -4.33
N GLU A 36 10.91 6.65 -4.55
CA GLU A 36 9.96 5.96 -3.68
C GLU A 36 10.52 5.69 -2.29
N GLY A 37 9.65 5.50 -1.33
CA GLY A 37 10.00 5.41 0.09
C GLY A 37 10.10 6.79 0.74
N GLY A 38 10.64 6.86 1.95
CA GLY A 38 10.67 8.09 2.75
C GLY A 38 9.26 8.66 3.00
N THR A 39 8.23 7.81 2.95
CA THR A 39 6.85 8.25 3.10
C THR A 39 6.58 8.75 4.51
N PRO A 40 5.75 9.79 4.67
CA PRO A 40 5.47 10.36 5.98
C PRO A 40 4.87 9.37 6.97
N LEU A 41 5.29 9.50 8.22
CA LEU A 41 4.63 8.92 9.39
C LEU A 41 3.91 10.06 10.13
N ILE A 42 2.61 10.21 9.88
CA ILE A 42 1.81 11.35 10.36
C ILE A 42 1.10 10.96 11.67
N ARG A 43 1.25 11.75 12.72
CA ARG A 43 0.44 11.56 13.94
C ARG A 43 -1.02 11.89 13.66
N ALA A 44 -1.90 10.91 13.82
CA ALA A 44 -3.34 11.04 13.66
C ALA A 44 -3.94 11.58 14.97
N THR A 45 -4.14 12.88 15.05
CA THR A 45 -4.53 13.56 16.30
C THR A 45 -5.93 13.19 16.74
N HIS A 46 -6.87 13.07 15.79
CA HIS A 46 -8.23 12.65 16.11
C HIS A 46 -8.30 11.19 16.55
N LEU A 47 -7.67 10.27 15.80
CA LEU A 47 -7.63 8.85 16.19
C LEU A 47 -6.91 8.65 17.53
N SER A 48 -5.86 9.43 17.81
CA SER A 48 -5.18 9.40 19.10
C SER A 48 -6.10 9.84 20.24
N ALA A 49 -6.88 10.89 20.04
CA ALA A 49 -7.84 11.35 21.05
C ALA A 49 -8.98 10.34 21.28
N VAL A 50 -9.47 9.70 20.21
CA VAL A 50 -10.53 8.68 20.31
C VAL A 50 -10.06 7.43 21.05
N THR A 51 -8.85 6.96 20.76
CA THR A 51 -8.35 5.68 21.28
C THR A 51 -7.60 5.79 22.61
N GLY A 52 -7.16 6.98 23.00
CA GLY A 52 -6.27 7.19 24.16
C GLY A 52 -4.84 6.67 23.93
N CYS A 53 -4.47 6.41 22.67
CA CYS A 53 -3.17 5.90 22.23
C CYS A 53 -2.40 6.94 21.41
N GLU A 54 -1.12 6.69 21.14
CA GLU A 54 -0.36 7.46 20.16
C GLU A 54 -0.50 6.81 18.79
N VAL A 55 -1.45 7.28 17.98
CA VAL A 55 -1.73 6.72 16.66
C VAL A 55 -0.99 7.47 15.56
N TYR A 56 -0.31 6.72 14.69
CA TYR A 56 0.38 7.24 13.52
C TYR A 56 -0.13 6.57 12.24
N LEU A 57 -0.21 7.34 11.16
CA LEU A 57 -0.52 6.84 9.82
C LEU A 57 0.77 6.78 9.00
N LYS A 58 1.15 5.59 8.52
CA LYS A 58 2.21 5.42 7.52
C LYS A 58 1.61 5.62 6.15
N VAL A 59 1.87 6.80 5.55
CA VAL A 59 1.13 7.27 4.37
C VAL A 59 1.80 6.80 3.09
N GLU A 60 1.62 5.53 2.76
CA GLU A 60 2.16 4.88 1.55
C GLU A 60 1.54 5.41 0.24
N GLY A 61 0.39 6.07 0.32
CA GLY A 61 -0.25 6.77 -0.80
C GLY A 61 0.56 7.95 -1.35
N LEU A 62 1.62 8.38 -0.68
CA LEU A 62 2.53 9.44 -1.13
C LEU A 62 3.76 8.92 -1.88
N ASN A 63 3.87 7.62 -2.13
CA ASN A 63 4.81 7.10 -3.12
C ASN A 63 4.50 7.63 -4.54
N PRO A 64 5.46 7.65 -5.47
CA PRO A 64 5.35 8.31 -6.78
C PRO A 64 4.11 7.94 -7.61
N THR A 65 3.71 6.66 -7.64
CA THR A 65 2.50 6.25 -8.36
C THR A 65 1.24 6.18 -7.47
N GLY A 66 1.34 6.67 -6.24
CA GLY A 66 0.22 6.78 -5.32
C GLY A 66 -0.05 5.52 -4.49
N SER A 67 0.90 4.60 -4.33
CA SER A 67 0.73 3.44 -3.45
C SER A 67 2.04 2.77 -3.03
N PHE A 68 1.98 1.94 -1.99
CA PHE A 68 3.10 1.12 -1.50
C PHE A 68 3.70 0.16 -2.55
N LYS A 69 3.00 -0.07 -3.67
CA LYS A 69 3.48 -0.96 -4.73
C LYS A 69 4.83 -0.52 -5.28
N ASP A 70 5.14 0.76 -5.23
CA ASP A 70 6.38 1.34 -5.73
C ASP A 70 7.60 0.77 -5.01
N ARG A 71 7.50 0.49 -3.71
CA ARG A 71 8.59 -0.11 -2.95
C ARG A 71 9.04 -1.47 -3.49
N GLY A 72 8.07 -2.33 -3.80
CA GLY A 72 8.39 -3.63 -4.39
C GLY A 72 8.74 -3.50 -5.87
N MET A 73 8.22 -2.51 -6.56
CA MET A 73 8.41 -2.37 -8.00
C MET A 73 9.79 -1.84 -8.36
N THR A 74 10.32 -0.87 -7.60
CA THR A 74 11.71 -0.42 -7.79
C THR A 74 12.69 -1.58 -7.72
N MET A 75 12.53 -2.48 -6.73
CA MET A 75 13.35 -3.69 -6.58
C MET A 75 13.16 -4.67 -7.75
N ALA A 76 11.89 -4.96 -8.11
CA ALA A 76 11.60 -5.94 -9.16
C ALA A 76 12.09 -5.49 -10.54
N VAL A 77 11.98 -4.19 -10.86
CA VAL A 77 12.43 -3.66 -12.16
C VAL A 77 13.94 -3.47 -12.17
N THR A 78 14.58 -3.10 -11.05
CA THR A 78 16.03 -3.08 -10.92
C THR A 78 16.63 -4.49 -11.14
N ASP A 79 16.06 -5.52 -10.50
CA ASP A 79 16.47 -6.92 -10.72
C ASP A 79 16.27 -7.35 -12.18
N ALA A 80 15.12 -7.03 -12.78
CA ALA A 80 14.85 -7.35 -14.18
C ALA A 80 15.87 -6.68 -15.13
N LYS A 81 16.18 -5.40 -14.91
CA LYS A 81 17.19 -4.65 -15.67
C LYS A 81 18.58 -5.27 -15.52
N ALA A 82 18.98 -5.58 -14.30
CA ALA A 82 20.28 -6.20 -14.01
C ALA A 82 20.45 -7.60 -14.65
N ARG A 83 19.34 -8.34 -14.80
CA ARG A 83 19.32 -9.62 -15.53
C ARG A 83 19.26 -9.47 -17.05
N GLY A 84 19.27 -8.26 -17.58
CA GLY A 84 19.19 -7.99 -19.02
C GLY A 84 17.83 -8.26 -19.63
N GLN A 85 16.75 -8.29 -18.83
CA GLN A 85 15.39 -8.46 -19.35
C GLN A 85 14.97 -7.20 -20.12
N LYS A 86 14.19 -7.38 -21.18
CA LYS A 86 13.75 -6.29 -22.07
C LYS A 86 12.37 -5.76 -21.70
N ALA A 87 11.56 -6.59 -21.07
CA ALA A 87 10.18 -6.26 -20.71
C ALA A 87 9.81 -6.77 -19.32
N VAL A 88 8.79 -6.14 -18.73
CA VAL A 88 8.11 -6.66 -17.55
C VAL A 88 6.65 -6.92 -17.83
N LEU A 89 6.10 -7.93 -17.17
CA LEU A 89 4.73 -8.39 -17.34
C LEU A 89 4.04 -8.50 -15.98
N CYS A 90 2.80 -8.00 -15.91
CA CYS A 90 1.95 -8.22 -14.75
C CYS A 90 0.48 -8.46 -15.14
N ALA A 91 -0.23 -9.24 -14.32
CA ALA A 91 -1.68 -9.35 -14.34
C ALA A 91 -2.25 -8.44 -13.25
N SER A 92 -2.82 -7.28 -13.63
CA SER A 92 -3.40 -6.33 -12.66
C SER A 92 -4.19 -5.22 -13.37
N THR A 93 -5.30 -4.81 -12.77
CA THR A 93 -6.08 -3.63 -13.21
C THR A 93 -5.93 -2.43 -12.27
N GLY A 94 -5.00 -2.46 -11.30
CA GLY A 94 -4.93 -1.45 -10.24
C GLY A 94 -3.51 -0.97 -9.93
N ASN A 95 -3.21 -0.78 -8.64
CA ASN A 95 -1.95 -0.18 -8.18
C ASN A 95 -0.68 -0.89 -8.69
N THR A 96 -0.73 -2.22 -8.92
CA THR A 96 0.43 -2.96 -9.44
C THR A 96 0.73 -2.59 -10.89
N SER A 97 -0.28 -2.50 -11.76
CA SER A 97 -0.08 -2.11 -13.16
C SER A 97 0.40 -0.67 -13.31
N ALA A 98 -0.15 0.25 -12.51
CA ALA A 98 0.30 1.65 -12.49
C ALA A 98 1.79 1.76 -12.13
N SER A 99 2.20 1.06 -11.07
CA SER A 99 3.59 1.03 -10.62
C SER A 99 4.50 0.32 -11.64
N ALA A 100 4.10 -0.84 -12.17
CA ALA A 100 4.90 -1.57 -13.18
C ALA A 100 5.19 -0.72 -14.41
N ALA A 101 4.17 -0.05 -14.96
CA ALA A 101 4.32 0.82 -16.13
C ALA A 101 5.28 1.99 -15.84
N ALA A 102 5.14 2.68 -14.71
CA ALA A 102 5.99 3.81 -14.35
C ALA A 102 7.47 3.42 -14.22
N TYR A 103 7.76 2.32 -13.51
CA TYR A 103 9.14 1.88 -13.29
C TYR A 103 9.75 1.23 -14.55
N ALA A 104 8.98 0.52 -15.37
CA ALA A 104 9.44 0.02 -16.67
C ALA A 104 9.83 1.18 -17.60
N THR A 105 8.97 2.19 -17.72
CA THR A 105 9.30 3.42 -18.48
C THR A 105 10.56 4.09 -17.95
N ARG A 106 10.71 4.20 -16.62
CA ARG A 106 11.92 4.75 -16.00
C ARG A 106 13.18 3.95 -16.31
N ALA A 107 13.04 2.63 -16.47
CA ALA A 107 14.13 1.72 -16.82
C ALA A 107 14.45 1.67 -18.32
N GLY A 108 13.61 2.24 -19.18
CA GLY A 108 13.68 2.07 -20.64
C GLY A 108 13.26 0.66 -21.08
N MET A 109 12.39 -0.01 -20.32
CA MET A 109 11.88 -1.36 -20.61
C MET A 109 10.44 -1.30 -21.08
N GLU A 110 10.03 -2.29 -21.89
CA GLU A 110 8.62 -2.49 -22.23
C GLU A 110 7.81 -2.97 -21.01
N CYS A 111 6.55 -2.58 -20.94
CA CYS A 111 5.61 -3.05 -19.93
C CYS A 111 4.35 -3.60 -20.57
N ALA A 112 3.99 -4.84 -20.27
CA ALA A 112 2.70 -5.41 -20.65
C ALA A 112 1.85 -5.70 -19.41
N VAL A 113 0.55 -5.38 -19.51
CA VAL A 113 -0.45 -5.59 -18.46
C VAL A 113 -1.55 -6.49 -18.97
N LEU A 114 -1.70 -7.68 -18.38
CA LEU A 114 -2.78 -8.61 -18.66
C LEU A 114 -4.02 -8.28 -17.83
N ILE A 115 -5.16 -8.20 -18.48
CA ILE A 115 -6.45 -7.95 -17.84
C ILE A 115 -7.52 -8.92 -18.39
N PRO A 116 -8.51 -9.32 -17.57
CA PRO A 116 -9.65 -10.09 -18.05
C PRO A 116 -10.48 -9.30 -19.06
N GLN A 117 -11.02 -9.98 -20.06
CA GLN A 117 -11.92 -9.37 -21.04
C GLN A 117 -13.15 -8.74 -20.36
N GLY A 118 -13.55 -7.55 -20.83
CA GLY A 118 -14.72 -6.83 -20.30
C GLY A 118 -14.53 -6.22 -18.90
N LYS A 119 -13.33 -6.27 -18.31
CA LYS A 119 -13.02 -5.71 -16.98
C LYS A 119 -12.16 -4.44 -17.07
N ILE A 120 -12.36 -3.62 -18.11
CA ILE A 120 -11.67 -2.33 -18.25
C ILE A 120 -12.38 -1.29 -17.39
N ALA A 121 -11.80 -0.98 -16.24
CA ALA A 121 -12.10 0.26 -15.52
C ALA A 121 -11.12 1.32 -15.99
N ALA A 122 -11.54 2.18 -16.92
CA ALA A 122 -10.65 3.15 -17.58
C ALA A 122 -9.86 4.02 -16.58
N GLY A 123 -10.49 4.48 -15.49
CA GLY A 123 -9.82 5.26 -14.46
C GLY A 123 -8.72 4.50 -13.72
N LYS A 124 -8.89 3.19 -13.49
CA LYS A 124 -7.88 2.36 -12.80
C LYS A 124 -6.66 2.03 -13.67
N LEU A 125 -6.82 2.01 -14.99
CA LEU A 125 -5.73 1.78 -15.94
C LEU A 125 -5.08 3.06 -16.45
N ALA A 126 -5.66 4.24 -16.16
CA ALA A 126 -5.21 5.51 -16.71
C ALA A 126 -3.70 5.74 -16.51
N GLN A 127 -3.16 5.46 -15.32
CA GLN A 127 -1.73 5.61 -15.08
C GLN A 127 -0.90 4.64 -15.92
N ALA A 128 -1.29 3.36 -16.02
CA ALA A 128 -0.55 2.39 -16.82
C ALA A 128 -0.53 2.77 -18.30
N VAL A 129 -1.67 3.23 -18.83
CA VAL A 129 -1.79 3.71 -20.22
C VAL A 129 -0.94 4.96 -20.44
N MET A 130 -0.99 5.95 -19.54
CA MET A 130 -0.22 7.18 -19.67
C MET A 130 1.30 6.96 -19.56
N HIS A 131 1.72 5.92 -18.84
CA HIS A 131 3.12 5.48 -18.81
C HIS A 131 3.49 4.55 -19.99
N GLY A 132 2.61 4.38 -20.98
CA GLY A 132 2.92 3.66 -22.22
C GLY A 132 2.86 2.13 -22.12
N ALA A 133 2.24 1.56 -21.08
CA ALA A 133 2.10 0.12 -21.00
C ALA A 133 1.17 -0.45 -22.08
N THR A 134 1.54 -1.58 -22.66
CA THR A 134 0.68 -2.35 -23.56
C THR A 134 -0.37 -3.11 -22.74
N ILE A 135 -1.64 -2.76 -22.94
CA ILE A 135 -2.76 -3.44 -22.27
C ILE A 135 -3.22 -4.60 -23.14
N ILE A 136 -3.17 -5.81 -22.60
CA ILE A 136 -3.56 -7.05 -23.29
C ILE A 136 -4.77 -7.65 -22.59
N GLN A 137 -5.89 -7.75 -23.31
CA GLN A 137 -7.08 -8.44 -22.82
C GLN A 137 -6.96 -9.93 -23.03
N VAL A 138 -7.25 -10.70 -22.02
CA VAL A 138 -7.25 -12.17 -22.02
C VAL A 138 -8.69 -12.65 -21.95
N ASP A 139 -9.06 -13.59 -22.82
CA ASP A 139 -10.35 -14.28 -22.74
C ASP A 139 -10.32 -15.28 -21.58
N GLY A 140 -10.65 -14.79 -20.39
CA GLY A 140 -10.58 -15.52 -19.14
C GLY A 140 -10.79 -14.60 -17.93
N ASN A 141 -10.60 -15.15 -16.75
CA ASN A 141 -10.69 -14.43 -15.49
C ASN A 141 -9.30 -13.92 -15.00
N PHE A 142 -9.24 -13.35 -13.79
CA PHE A 142 -8.01 -12.81 -13.24
C PHE A 142 -6.95 -13.90 -12.96
N ASP A 143 -7.37 -15.08 -12.53
CA ASP A 143 -6.45 -16.20 -12.25
C ASP A 143 -5.84 -16.73 -13.55
N ASP A 144 -6.63 -16.76 -14.65
CA ASP A 144 -6.14 -17.11 -15.98
C ASP A 144 -5.07 -16.09 -16.46
N CYS A 145 -5.29 -14.80 -16.22
CA CYS A 145 -4.30 -13.77 -16.54
C CYS A 145 -2.99 -13.99 -15.76
N LEU A 146 -3.07 -14.30 -14.47
CA LEU A 146 -1.90 -14.53 -13.63
C LEU A 146 -1.15 -15.82 -14.03
N GLU A 147 -1.89 -16.88 -14.35
CA GLU A 147 -1.30 -18.12 -14.85
C GLU A 147 -0.61 -17.91 -16.20
N LEU A 148 -1.26 -17.19 -17.11
CA LEU A 148 -0.67 -16.82 -18.42
C LEU A 148 0.61 -16.00 -18.22
N ALA A 149 0.61 -15.02 -17.31
CA ALA A 149 1.81 -14.24 -17.01
C ALA A 149 2.96 -15.13 -16.53
N ARG A 150 2.69 -16.08 -15.62
CA ARG A 150 3.69 -17.05 -15.13
C ARG A 150 4.22 -17.93 -16.26
N LYS A 151 3.37 -18.50 -17.09
CA LYS A 151 3.76 -19.34 -18.23
C LYS A 151 4.58 -18.55 -19.24
N THR A 152 4.17 -17.33 -19.56
CA THR A 152 4.88 -16.45 -20.49
C THR A 152 6.30 -16.18 -20.01
N THR A 153 6.47 -15.77 -18.74
CA THR A 153 7.79 -15.45 -18.19
C THR A 153 8.67 -16.68 -17.95
N ALA A 154 8.09 -17.85 -17.79
CA ALA A 154 8.82 -19.13 -17.75
C ALA A 154 9.31 -19.55 -19.13
N THR A 155 8.60 -19.17 -20.20
CA THR A 155 8.93 -19.52 -21.59
C THR A 155 9.92 -18.51 -22.20
N TYR A 156 9.75 -17.23 -21.89
CA TYR A 156 10.54 -16.14 -22.46
C TYR A 156 11.37 -15.46 -21.36
N ALA A 157 12.63 -15.83 -21.26
CA ALA A 157 13.54 -15.33 -20.23
C ALA A 157 13.81 -13.82 -20.28
N GLU A 158 13.52 -13.18 -21.43
CA GLU A 158 13.64 -11.73 -21.63
C GLU A 158 12.50 -10.92 -20.96
N ILE A 159 11.48 -11.60 -20.41
CA ILE A 159 10.32 -10.96 -19.78
C ILE A 159 10.33 -11.26 -18.26
N GLY A 160 10.33 -10.22 -17.44
CA GLY A 160 10.27 -10.31 -15.98
C GLY A 160 8.85 -10.31 -15.45
N LEU A 161 8.51 -11.25 -14.55
CA LEU A 161 7.23 -11.23 -13.83
C LEU A 161 7.32 -10.28 -12.63
N VAL A 162 6.42 -9.27 -12.58
CA VAL A 162 6.40 -8.29 -11.50
C VAL A 162 5.12 -8.29 -10.64
N ASN A 163 4.37 -9.40 -10.65
CA ASN A 163 3.27 -9.65 -9.71
C ASN A 163 3.74 -9.86 -8.27
N SER A 164 2.79 -9.88 -7.32
CA SER A 164 3.07 -10.07 -5.87
C SER A 164 3.75 -11.38 -5.51
N VAL A 165 3.75 -12.35 -6.41
CA VAL A 165 4.49 -13.62 -6.27
C VAL A 165 6.00 -13.48 -6.47
N ASN A 166 6.49 -12.35 -6.97
CA ASN A 166 7.92 -12.10 -7.12
C ASN A 166 8.53 -11.79 -5.73
N PRO A 167 9.45 -12.62 -5.21
CA PRO A 167 9.98 -12.48 -3.85
C PRO A 167 10.80 -11.19 -3.66
N VAL A 168 11.43 -10.69 -4.72
CA VAL A 168 12.23 -9.45 -4.67
C VAL A 168 11.37 -8.24 -4.26
N ARG A 169 10.07 -8.28 -4.51
CA ARG A 169 9.15 -7.23 -4.09
C ARG A 169 8.99 -7.13 -2.57
N ILE A 170 9.08 -8.23 -1.86
CA ILE A 170 9.05 -8.27 -0.38
C ILE A 170 10.24 -7.51 0.18
N GLU A 171 11.41 -7.64 -0.44
CA GLU A 171 12.62 -6.94 -0.01
C GLU A 171 12.46 -5.41 -0.08
N GLY A 172 11.89 -4.89 -1.16
CA GLY A 172 11.59 -3.45 -1.24
C GLY A 172 10.52 -3.00 -0.24
N GLN A 173 9.46 -3.79 -0.07
CA GLN A 173 8.37 -3.43 0.84
C GLN A 173 8.78 -3.48 2.32
N LYS A 174 9.74 -4.34 2.74
CA LYS A 174 10.20 -4.41 4.13
C LYS A 174 10.80 -3.10 4.64
N THR A 175 11.34 -2.26 3.73
CA THR A 175 11.94 -0.97 4.07
C THR A 175 10.96 -0.01 4.74
N ALA A 176 9.65 -0.17 4.53
CA ALA A 176 8.65 0.64 5.21
C ALA A 176 8.62 0.41 6.73
N ALA A 177 8.96 -0.80 7.20
CA ALA A 177 9.14 -1.08 8.63
C ALA A 177 10.39 -0.39 9.18
N PHE A 178 11.48 -0.36 8.41
CA PHE A 178 12.69 0.36 8.77
C PHE A 178 12.41 1.85 8.96
N GLU A 179 11.75 2.49 7.99
CA GLU A 179 11.37 3.90 8.06
C GLU A 179 10.50 4.24 9.29
N ILE A 180 9.59 3.37 9.69
CA ILE A 180 8.78 3.55 10.90
C ILE A 180 9.68 3.56 12.13
N VAL A 181 10.58 2.59 12.24
CA VAL A 181 11.52 2.50 13.36
C VAL A 181 12.48 3.67 13.37
N ASP A 182 13.02 4.04 12.23
CA ASP A 182 13.97 5.17 12.10
C ASP A 182 13.35 6.50 12.55
N VAL A 183 12.04 6.69 12.31
CA VAL A 183 11.29 7.88 12.77
C VAL A 183 10.92 7.82 14.26
N LEU A 184 10.45 6.66 14.74
CA LEU A 184 9.98 6.51 16.12
C LEU A 184 11.12 6.25 17.13
N GLY A 185 12.30 5.82 16.64
CA GLY A 185 13.40 5.33 17.49
C GLY A 185 13.13 3.99 18.17
N ARG A 186 11.98 3.35 17.85
CA ARG A 186 11.54 2.06 18.39
C ARG A 186 10.49 1.42 17.50
N ALA A 187 10.21 0.15 17.67
CA ALA A 187 9.02 -0.46 17.07
C ALA A 187 7.74 0.08 17.73
N PRO A 188 6.61 0.19 17.00
CA PRO A 188 5.31 0.42 17.62
C PRO A 188 4.87 -0.80 18.44
N ASP A 189 3.89 -0.61 19.34
CA ASP A 189 3.32 -1.72 20.11
C ASP A 189 2.38 -2.56 19.22
N LEU A 190 1.59 -1.89 18.39
CA LEU A 190 0.66 -2.53 17.45
C LEU A 190 0.85 -1.93 16.05
N HIS A 191 0.77 -2.78 15.02
CA HIS A 191 0.78 -2.32 13.63
C HIS A 191 -0.42 -2.89 12.87
N PHE A 192 -1.38 -2.01 12.56
CA PHE A 192 -2.56 -2.34 11.75
C PHE A 192 -2.28 -2.11 10.27
N LEU A 193 -2.66 -3.06 9.41
CA LEU A 193 -2.50 -2.91 7.97
C LEU A 193 -3.55 -3.71 7.19
N PRO A 194 -3.97 -3.20 6.00
CA PRO A 194 -4.88 -3.90 5.12
C PRO A 194 -4.23 -5.16 4.56
N VAL A 195 -4.99 -6.24 4.44
CA VAL A 195 -4.49 -7.51 3.91
C VAL A 195 -5.34 -8.00 2.73
N GLY A 196 -4.74 -7.94 1.53
CA GLY A 196 -5.24 -8.57 0.31
C GLY A 196 -4.37 -9.78 -0.05
N ASN A 197 -3.39 -9.60 -0.94
CA ASN A 197 -2.41 -10.63 -1.31
C ASN A 197 -1.40 -10.99 -0.20
N ALA A 198 -1.50 -10.36 0.95
CA ALA A 198 -0.69 -10.62 2.15
C ALA A 198 0.81 -10.29 2.05
N GLY A 199 1.32 -9.88 0.88
CA GLY A 199 2.73 -9.52 0.72
C GLY A 199 3.18 -8.37 1.62
N ASN A 200 2.30 -7.41 1.87
CA ASN A 200 2.63 -6.23 2.67
C ASN A 200 2.88 -6.58 4.14
N ILE A 201 1.97 -7.33 4.78
CA ILE A 201 2.15 -7.78 6.16
C ILE A 201 3.39 -8.67 6.32
N THR A 202 3.62 -9.57 5.37
CA THR A 202 4.83 -10.41 5.30
C THR A 202 6.10 -9.54 5.25
N ALA A 203 6.09 -8.50 4.42
CA ALA A 203 7.24 -7.61 4.27
C ALA A 203 7.52 -6.77 5.52
N TYR A 204 6.49 -6.17 6.11
CA TYR A 204 6.66 -5.40 7.37
C TYR A 204 7.19 -6.30 8.49
N TRP A 205 6.64 -7.52 8.63
CA TRP A 205 7.12 -8.46 9.64
C TRP A 205 8.59 -8.83 9.42
N LYS A 206 8.98 -9.08 8.16
CA LYS A 206 10.37 -9.31 7.80
C LYS A 206 11.27 -8.14 8.22
N GLY A 207 10.88 -6.91 7.92
CA GLY A 207 11.65 -5.72 8.28
C GLY A 207 11.82 -5.57 9.79
N TYR A 208 10.75 -5.68 10.56
CA TYR A 208 10.85 -5.64 12.04
C TYR A 208 11.70 -6.79 12.59
N THR A 209 11.63 -7.98 11.99
CA THR A 209 12.43 -9.11 12.44
C THR A 209 13.91 -8.90 12.14
N GLU A 210 14.29 -8.36 10.99
CA GLU A 210 15.67 -8.01 10.68
C GLU A 210 16.23 -6.96 11.66
N TYR A 211 15.50 -5.85 11.89
CA TYR A 211 15.95 -4.82 12.84
C TYR A 211 16.06 -5.33 14.28
N HIS A 212 15.18 -6.25 14.67
CA HIS A 212 15.28 -6.90 15.98
C HIS A 212 16.49 -7.84 16.08
N ALA A 213 16.74 -8.63 15.05
CA ALA A 213 17.91 -9.54 15.01
C ALA A 213 19.24 -8.78 15.06
N ASP A 214 19.28 -7.58 14.45
CA ASP A 214 20.46 -6.71 14.48
C ASP A 214 20.57 -5.86 15.76
N GLY A 215 19.64 -6.00 16.71
CA GLY A 215 19.63 -5.26 17.97
C GLY A 215 19.28 -3.78 17.84
N ILE A 216 18.74 -3.33 16.68
CA ILE A 216 18.30 -1.94 16.48
C ILE A 216 17.04 -1.64 17.31
N ILE A 217 16.15 -2.63 17.43
CA ILE A 217 14.97 -2.57 18.29
C ILE A 217 14.98 -3.72 19.29
N SER A 218 14.47 -3.46 20.49
CA SER A 218 14.39 -4.45 21.59
C SER A 218 13.12 -5.30 21.58
N SER A 219 12.11 -4.89 20.82
CA SER A 219 10.81 -5.57 20.68
C SER A 219 10.29 -5.46 19.26
N ARG A 220 9.33 -6.31 18.90
CA ARG A 220 8.62 -6.28 17.63
C ARG A 220 7.15 -6.00 17.85
N PRO A 221 6.44 -5.32 16.92
CA PRO A 221 5.02 -5.03 17.08
C PRO A 221 4.16 -6.30 16.97
N ARG A 222 2.99 -6.27 17.60
CA ARG A 222 1.92 -7.22 17.24
C ARG A 222 1.33 -6.81 15.88
N MET A 223 1.31 -7.75 14.93
CA MET A 223 0.83 -7.48 13.57
C MET A 223 -0.69 -7.72 13.46
N MET A 224 -1.43 -6.66 13.18
CA MET A 224 -2.88 -6.64 13.17
C MET A 224 -3.38 -6.54 11.72
N GLY A 225 -3.56 -7.68 11.06
CA GLY A 225 -4.02 -7.73 9.67
C GLY A 225 -5.53 -7.53 9.55
N VAL A 226 -5.97 -6.67 8.62
CA VAL A 226 -7.39 -6.36 8.43
C VAL A 226 -7.83 -6.67 7.01
N GLN A 227 -8.88 -7.48 6.86
CA GLN A 227 -9.50 -7.86 5.60
C GLN A 227 -10.91 -7.28 5.49
N ALA A 228 -11.40 -7.08 4.27
CA ALA A 228 -12.80 -6.76 4.04
C ALA A 228 -13.66 -8.02 4.27
N ALA A 229 -14.83 -7.90 4.89
CA ALA A 229 -15.66 -9.03 5.28
C ALA A 229 -16.06 -9.93 4.11
N GLY A 230 -16.29 -9.37 2.92
CA GLY A 230 -16.57 -10.14 1.70
C GLY A 230 -15.33 -10.71 1.00
N ALA A 231 -14.11 -10.51 1.56
CA ALA A 231 -12.85 -11.00 1.04
C ALA A 231 -11.86 -11.28 2.20
N ALA A 232 -12.23 -12.19 3.11
CA ALA A 232 -11.54 -12.42 4.38
C ALA A 232 -10.98 -13.86 4.53
N PRO A 233 -10.26 -14.41 3.53
CA PRO A 233 -9.82 -15.81 3.54
C PRO A 233 -8.92 -16.15 4.73
N LEU A 234 -8.07 -15.23 5.22
CA LEU A 234 -7.17 -15.48 6.36
C LEU A 234 -7.92 -15.49 7.70
N VAL A 235 -9.03 -14.76 7.83
CA VAL A 235 -9.90 -14.79 9.00
C VAL A 235 -10.74 -16.07 8.99
N ASP A 236 -11.28 -16.43 7.82
CA ASP A 236 -12.18 -17.59 7.65
C ASP A 236 -11.40 -18.93 7.56
N GLY A 237 -10.07 -18.88 7.40
CA GLY A 237 -9.21 -20.06 7.30
C GLY A 237 -9.31 -20.81 5.98
N ALA A 238 -9.97 -20.25 4.96
CA ALA A 238 -10.19 -20.88 3.67
C ALA A 238 -10.30 -19.84 2.54
N PRO A 239 -9.91 -20.18 1.29
CA PRO A 239 -10.09 -19.31 0.14
C PRO A 239 -11.53 -18.92 -0.11
N VAL A 240 -11.77 -17.67 -0.50
CA VAL A 240 -13.08 -17.13 -0.90
C VAL A 240 -13.18 -17.14 -2.43
N LYS A 241 -14.14 -17.90 -2.99
CA LYS A 241 -14.25 -18.07 -4.46
C LYS A 241 -14.68 -16.82 -5.20
N ASN A 242 -15.60 -16.03 -4.63
CA ASN A 242 -16.12 -14.80 -5.23
C ASN A 242 -15.99 -13.67 -4.23
N PRO A 243 -14.78 -13.10 -4.06
CA PRO A 243 -14.58 -12.03 -3.13
C PRO A 243 -15.27 -10.75 -3.63
N GLU A 244 -16.07 -10.11 -2.76
CA GLU A 244 -16.77 -8.87 -3.06
C GLU A 244 -16.56 -7.85 -1.95
N THR A 245 -16.11 -6.65 -2.31
CA THR A 245 -15.93 -5.51 -1.41
C THR A 245 -15.69 -4.23 -2.23
N ILE A 246 -16.07 -3.09 -1.68
CA ILE A 246 -15.72 -1.77 -2.19
C ILE A 246 -14.21 -1.49 -2.07
N ALA A 247 -13.54 -2.12 -1.12
CA ALA A 247 -12.09 -2.04 -0.91
C ALA A 247 -11.32 -2.85 -1.99
N THR A 248 -11.43 -2.43 -3.25
CA THR A 248 -11.00 -3.20 -4.42
C THR A 248 -9.55 -3.66 -4.40
N ALA A 249 -8.63 -2.89 -3.77
CA ALA A 249 -7.21 -3.24 -3.69
C ALA A 249 -6.92 -4.43 -2.75
N ILE A 250 -7.87 -4.79 -1.86
CA ILE A 250 -7.82 -5.98 -1.00
C ILE A 250 -8.91 -7.00 -1.32
N ARG A 251 -9.60 -6.89 -2.45
CA ARG A 251 -10.59 -7.85 -2.94
C ARG A 251 -9.91 -9.11 -3.49
N ILE A 252 -9.32 -9.89 -2.59
CA ILE A 252 -8.53 -11.07 -2.90
C ILE A 252 -9.09 -12.28 -2.14
N GLY A 253 -9.47 -13.32 -2.89
CA GLY A 253 -10.02 -14.55 -2.32
C GLY A 253 -8.97 -15.61 -1.96
N SER A 254 -7.77 -15.55 -2.58
CA SER A 254 -6.66 -16.49 -2.32
C SER A 254 -5.35 -15.71 -2.28
N PRO A 255 -4.90 -15.29 -1.10
CA PRO A 255 -3.67 -14.51 -0.93
C PRO A 255 -2.41 -15.26 -1.39
N ALA A 256 -1.58 -14.62 -2.23
CA ALA A 256 -0.34 -15.22 -2.73
C ALA A 256 0.71 -15.44 -1.63
N SER A 257 0.71 -14.62 -0.58
CA SER A 257 1.64 -14.71 0.56
C SER A 257 0.93 -15.21 1.83
N TRP A 258 0.07 -16.23 1.68
CA TRP A 258 -0.72 -16.79 2.79
C TRP A 258 0.14 -17.16 3.99
N ASP A 259 1.14 -18.03 3.76
CA ASP A 259 1.98 -18.56 4.83
C ASP A 259 2.79 -17.45 5.52
N GLY A 260 3.29 -16.48 4.75
CA GLY A 260 4.02 -15.34 5.30
C GLY A 260 3.15 -14.46 6.20
N ALA A 261 1.87 -14.28 5.87
CA ALA A 261 0.94 -13.55 6.73
C ALA A 261 0.59 -14.33 8.01
N VAL A 262 0.39 -15.64 7.90
CA VAL A 262 0.14 -16.52 9.06
C VAL A 262 1.35 -16.50 10.00
N THR A 263 2.57 -16.62 9.45
CA THR A 263 3.81 -16.49 10.21
C THR A 263 3.89 -15.13 10.92
N ALA A 264 3.61 -14.03 10.22
CA ALA A 264 3.63 -12.70 10.82
C ALA A 264 2.64 -12.55 11.98
N ARG A 265 1.42 -13.10 11.83
CA ARG A 265 0.41 -13.13 12.90
C ARG A 265 0.89 -13.94 14.11
N ASP A 266 1.31 -15.18 13.88
CA ASP A 266 1.60 -16.14 14.95
C ASP A 266 2.85 -15.75 15.73
N GLU A 267 3.93 -15.40 15.04
CA GLU A 267 5.19 -15.01 15.70
C GLU A 267 5.12 -13.64 16.41
N SER A 268 4.23 -12.75 15.97
CA SER A 268 4.01 -11.44 16.61
C SER A 268 2.99 -11.48 17.75
N GLY A 269 2.25 -12.57 17.93
CA GLY A 269 1.08 -12.62 18.80
C GLY A 269 -0.04 -11.69 18.31
N GLY A 270 -0.10 -11.43 17.01
CA GLY A 270 -1.10 -10.58 16.39
C GLY A 270 -2.40 -11.28 16.04
N THR A 271 -3.24 -10.64 15.24
CA THR A 271 -4.54 -11.20 14.82
C THR A 271 -4.89 -10.82 13.39
N PHE A 272 -5.79 -11.61 12.77
CA PHE A 272 -6.53 -11.17 11.60
C PHE A 272 -7.96 -10.78 11.99
N ARG A 273 -8.46 -9.69 11.38
CA ARG A 273 -9.82 -9.18 11.56
C ARG A 273 -10.48 -8.96 10.22
N LYS A 274 -11.81 -9.01 10.19
CA LYS A 274 -12.58 -8.59 9.02
C LYS A 274 -13.51 -7.44 9.38
N ARG A 275 -13.62 -6.46 8.47
CA ARG A 275 -14.48 -5.29 8.59
C ARG A 275 -15.44 -5.22 7.42
N THR A 276 -16.68 -4.82 7.69
CA THR A 276 -17.66 -4.64 6.61
C THR A 276 -17.32 -3.42 5.77
N ASP A 277 -17.89 -3.32 4.58
CA ASP A 277 -17.68 -2.18 3.69
C ASP A 277 -18.16 -0.87 4.34
N GLU A 278 -19.24 -0.89 5.13
CA GLU A 278 -19.75 0.24 5.89
C GLU A 278 -18.73 0.73 6.94
N GLN A 279 -18.13 -0.19 7.68
CA GLN A 279 -17.11 0.12 8.68
C GLN A 279 -15.83 0.66 8.05
N ILE A 280 -15.44 0.12 6.89
CA ILE A 280 -14.31 0.64 6.11
C ILE A 280 -14.60 2.05 5.61
N LEU A 281 -15.82 2.31 5.09
CA LEU A 281 -16.22 3.64 4.63
C LEU A 281 -16.36 4.66 5.77
N GLU A 282 -16.77 4.23 6.96
CA GLU A 282 -16.77 5.09 8.15
C GLU A 282 -15.34 5.54 8.50
N ALA A 283 -14.40 4.59 8.60
CA ALA A 283 -12.99 4.88 8.83
C ALA A 283 -12.38 5.74 7.70
N TYR A 284 -12.74 5.48 6.45
CA TYR A 284 -12.33 6.23 5.28
C TYR A 284 -12.70 7.72 5.39
N ARG A 285 -13.96 8.01 5.72
CA ARG A 285 -14.44 9.39 5.91
C ARG A 285 -13.80 10.04 7.13
N MET A 286 -13.61 9.28 8.21
CA MET A 286 -12.98 9.77 9.45
C MET A 286 -11.53 10.19 9.21
N VAL A 287 -10.71 9.37 8.56
CA VAL A 287 -9.30 9.68 8.27
C VAL A 287 -9.18 10.93 7.40
N ALA A 288 -10.01 11.04 6.36
CA ALA A 288 -9.99 12.22 5.49
C ALA A 288 -10.53 13.47 6.20
N GLY A 289 -11.67 13.37 6.87
CA GLY A 289 -12.36 14.52 7.44
C GLY A 289 -11.86 15.00 8.80
N LYS A 290 -11.11 14.16 9.53
CA LYS A 290 -10.67 14.47 10.91
C LYS A 290 -9.13 14.49 11.06
N ASP A 291 -8.41 13.63 10.34
CA ASP A 291 -6.94 13.59 10.35
C ASP A 291 -6.33 14.10 9.04
N ALA A 292 -7.14 14.61 8.10
CA ALA A 292 -6.74 15.24 6.83
C ALA A 292 -5.88 14.36 5.91
N VAL A 293 -6.04 13.03 5.97
CA VAL A 293 -5.30 12.08 5.13
C VAL A 293 -6.28 11.38 4.18
N TYR A 294 -6.26 11.77 2.90
CA TYR A 294 -7.13 11.20 1.88
C TYR A 294 -6.52 9.93 1.28
N VAL A 295 -7.21 8.81 1.48
CA VAL A 295 -6.73 7.46 1.15
C VAL A 295 -7.73 6.70 0.27
N GLU A 296 -7.32 5.63 -0.43
CA GLU A 296 -8.27 4.72 -1.08
C GLU A 296 -9.04 3.87 -0.03
N PRO A 297 -10.25 3.37 -0.33
CA PRO A 297 -11.06 2.63 0.65
C PRO A 297 -10.33 1.44 1.29
N ALA A 298 -9.55 0.69 0.50
CA ALA A 298 -8.76 -0.43 1.00
C ALA A 298 -7.77 -0.03 2.10
N SER A 299 -7.22 1.18 2.04
CA SER A 299 -6.29 1.71 3.03
C SER A 299 -6.95 1.95 4.38
N ALA A 300 -8.21 2.39 4.37
CA ALA A 300 -8.98 2.66 5.57
C ALA A 300 -9.31 1.39 6.39
N ALA A 301 -9.16 0.20 5.80
CA ALA A 301 -9.36 -1.05 6.52
C ALA A 301 -8.46 -1.16 7.76
N SER A 302 -7.20 -0.66 7.71
CA SER A 302 -6.30 -0.63 8.88
C SER A 302 -6.89 0.18 10.03
N VAL A 303 -7.45 1.33 9.73
CA VAL A 303 -8.09 2.21 10.73
C VAL A 303 -9.42 1.62 11.22
N ALA A 304 -10.21 1.00 10.34
CA ALA A 304 -11.41 0.28 10.75
C ALA A 304 -11.08 -0.86 11.74
N GLY A 305 -9.95 -1.55 11.54
CA GLY A 305 -9.46 -2.56 12.48
C GLY A 305 -8.99 -1.98 13.82
N LEU A 306 -8.37 -0.80 13.80
CA LEU A 306 -7.99 -0.07 15.01
C LEU A 306 -9.22 0.35 15.83
N LEU A 307 -10.23 0.92 15.18
CA LEU A 307 -11.47 1.35 15.82
C LEU A 307 -12.24 0.17 16.43
N ASP A 308 -12.21 -0.98 15.76
CA ASP A 308 -12.77 -2.23 16.28
C ASP A 308 -12.04 -2.72 17.54
N ALA A 309 -10.71 -2.71 17.52
CA ALA A 309 -9.90 -3.07 18.69
C ALA A 309 -10.14 -2.12 19.87
N HIS A 310 -10.33 -0.82 19.59
CA HIS A 310 -10.71 0.16 20.60
C HIS A 310 -12.08 -0.14 21.21
N ALA A 311 -13.09 -0.34 20.36
CA ALA A 311 -14.45 -0.67 20.79
C ALA A 311 -14.52 -1.98 21.59
N GLY A 312 -13.66 -2.94 21.27
CA GLY A 312 -13.50 -4.21 22.00
C GLY A 312 -12.72 -4.10 23.31
N GLY A 313 -12.18 -2.93 23.65
CA GLY A 313 -11.38 -2.75 24.87
C GLY A 313 -10.02 -3.47 24.83
N GLU A 314 -9.47 -3.70 23.62
CA GLU A 314 -8.21 -4.46 23.43
C GLU A 314 -6.95 -3.57 23.45
N LEU A 315 -7.14 -2.25 23.48
CA LEU A 315 -6.05 -1.27 23.50
C LEU A 315 -5.73 -0.84 24.92
N GLU A 316 -4.46 -0.65 25.20
CA GLU A 316 -3.97 -0.08 26.45
C GLU A 316 -3.62 1.41 26.23
N ALA A 317 -4.02 2.26 27.16
CA ALA A 317 -3.75 3.69 27.06
C ALA A 317 -2.25 3.99 26.94
N GLY A 318 -1.89 4.90 26.02
CA GLY A 318 -0.50 5.29 25.80
C GLY A 318 0.30 4.36 24.88
N GLN A 319 -0.29 3.27 24.36
CA GLN A 319 0.37 2.46 23.32
C GLN A 319 0.68 3.29 22.08
N THR A 320 1.82 3.03 21.45
CA THR A 320 2.16 3.55 20.13
C THR A 320 1.65 2.60 19.05
N ILE A 321 0.77 3.10 18.21
CA ILE A 321 0.08 2.32 17.18
C ILE A 321 0.38 2.93 15.81
N VAL A 322 0.73 2.07 14.85
CA VAL A 322 0.86 2.48 13.45
C VAL A 322 -0.26 1.84 12.64
N CYS A 323 -0.93 2.64 11.81
CA CYS A 323 -1.82 2.17 10.75
C CYS A 323 -1.16 2.45 9.40
N THR A 324 -0.85 1.41 8.62
CA THR A 324 -0.42 1.62 7.23
C THR A 324 -1.63 1.95 6.37
N VAL A 325 -1.59 3.10 5.69
CA VAL A 325 -2.56 3.52 4.67
C VAL A 325 -1.91 3.41 3.30
N THR A 326 -2.35 2.42 2.53
CA THR A 326 -1.60 1.80 1.44
C THR A 326 -1.62 2.54 0.11
N GLY A 327 -2.68 3.30 -0.16
CA GLY A 327 -2.85 4.01 -1.44
C GLY A 327 -3.57 5.34 -1.27
N ASN A 328 -3.31 6.24 -2.22
CA ASN A 328 -3.88 7.58 -2.29
C ASN A 328 -5.37 7.53 -2.65
N GLY A 329 -6.18 8.43 -2.10
CA GLY A 329 -7.61 8.52 -2.36
C GLY A 329 -7.94 8.79 -3.84
N LEU A 330 -7.08 9.48 -4.57
CA LEU A 330 -7.24 9.71 -6.01
C LEU A 330 -7.17 8.44 -6.88
N LYS A 331 -6.82 7.29 -6.29
CA LYS A 331 -6.91 5.99 -6.94
C LYS A 331 -8.33 5.46 -7.10
N ASP A 332 -9.26 5.99 -6.30
CA ASP A 332 -10.68 5.62 -6.31
C ASP A 332 -11.57 6.85 -6.03
N PRO A 333 -11.59 7.85 -6.94
CA PRO A 333 -12.37 9.05 -6.77
C PRO A 333 -13.88 8.79 -6.78
N ASP A 334 -14.34 7.75 -7.47
CA ASP A 334 -15.75 7.41 -7.57
C ASP A 334 -16.35 7.10 -6.20
N THR A 335 -15.62 6.37 -5.37
CA THR A 335 -16.05 6.07 -3.99
C THR A 335 -16.15 7.34 -3.13
N ALA A 336 -15.27 8.31 -3.33
CA ALA A 336 -15.31 9.57 -2.59
C ALA A 336 -16.59 10.40 -2.91
N LEU A 337 -17.09 10.28 -4.13
CA LEU A 337 -18.29 11.00 -4.59
C LEU A 337 -19.59 10.25 -4.30
N LEU A 338 -19.53 9.02 -3.79
CA LEU A 338 -20.72 8.26 -3.41
C LEU A 338 -21.49 8.98 -2.30
N GLY A 339 -22.75 9.30 -2.59
CA GLY A 339 -23.64 9.99 -1.65
C GLY A 339 -23.37 11.48 -1.52
N MET A 340 -22.59 12.08 -2.43
CA MET A 340 -22.46 13.52 -2.52
C MET A 340 -23.86 14.12 -2.83
N PRO A 341 -24.34 15.08 -2.01
CA PRO A 341 -25.59 15.75 -2.29
C PRO A 341 -25.48 16.57 -3.59
N GLU A 342 -26.62 16.78 -4.24
CA GLU A 342 -26.68 17.72 -5.37
C GLU A 342 -26.25 19.11 -4.89
N VAL A 343 -25.33 19.72 -5.63
CA VAL A 343 -24.79 21.04 -5.28
C VAL A 343 -25.64 22.09 -5.96
N GLU A 344 -26.42 22.81 -5.18
CA GLU A 344 -27.21 23.95 -5.68
C GLU A 344 -26.36 25.23 -5.82
N ALA A 345 -26.60 25.95 -6.89
CA ALA A 345 -25.94 27.23 -7.09
C ALA A 345 -26.56 28.31 -6.14
N ILE A 346 -25.70 29.09 -5.51
CA ILE A 346 -26.11 30.23 -4.70
C ILE A 346 -25.91 31.54 -5.48
N PRO A 347 -26.59 32.63 -5.12
CA PRO A 347 -26.35 33.95 -5.70
C PRO A 347 -24.87 34.38 -5.55
N VAL A 348 -24.42 35.24 -6.49
CA VAL A 348 -23.07 35.85 -6.42
C VAL A 348 -23.11 36.99 -5.38
N ASP A 349 -23.22 36.60 -4.13
CA ASP A 349 -23.36 37.51 -2.98
C ASP A 349 -22.60 36.94 -1.76
N PRO A 350 -21.74 37.76 -1.09
CA PRO A 350 -21.00 37.32 0.11
C PRO A 350 -21.90 36.82 1.24
N SER A 351 -23.11 37.37 1.42
CA SER A 351 -24.03 36.92 2.46
C SER A 351 -24.56 35.51 2.20
N ALA A 352 -24.78 35.15 0.93
CA ALA A 352 -25.18 33.79 0.57
C ALA A 352 -24.08 32.77 0.90
N VAL A 353 -22.80 33.11 0.68
CA VAL A 353 -21.64 32.26 1.06
C VAL A 353 -21.55 32.14 2.59
N ALA A 354 -21.68 33.25 3.33
CA ALA A 354 -21.65 33.23 4.78
C ALA A 354 -22.81 32.39 5.36
N GLY A 355 -24.01 32.50 4.77
CA GLY A 355 -25.15 31.65 5.14
C GLY A 355 -24.91 30.17 4.90
N ALA A 356 -24.32 29.78 3.75
CA ALA A 356 -23.97 28.39 3.44
C ALA A 356 -22.90 27.83 4.39
N LEU A 357 -22.05 28.70 4.96
CA LEU A 357 -21.02 28.32 5.96
C LEU A 357 -21.56 28.37 7.41
N GLY A 358 -22.80 28.75 7.64
CA GLY A 358 -23.37 28.93 8.98
C GLY A 358 -22.73 30.07 9.79
N LEU A 359 -22.17 31.08 9.12
CA LEU A 359 -21.50 32.26 9.69
C LEU A 359 -22.43 33.50 9.78
N GLN A 360 -23.70 33.30 10.08
CA GLN A 360 -24.68 34.41 10.29
C GLN A 360 -24.74 34.85 11.72
#